data_4598d2995b28bbb2f8affd7692101e27
#
_entry.id   4598d2995b28bbb2f8affd7692101e27
#
_cell.length_a   1.000
_cell.length_b   1.000
_cell.length_c   1.000
_cell.angle_alpha   90.00
_cell.angle_beta   90.00
_cell.angle_gamma   90.00
#
_symmetry.space_group_name_H-M   'P 1'
#
loop_
_entity.id
_entity.type
_entity.pdbx_description
1 polymer ?
#
loop_
_entity_poly.entity_id
_entity_poly.type
_entity_poly.pdbx_seq_one_letter_code
_entity_poly.pdbx_strand_id
1 'polypeptide(L)'
;MATDSPFFISRIECPICKTINELQTVRVGAYTEQGRDTDFCPTDIEWRFKRYQNHNPLLYFTATCSNCFYTREFNNSFKEWKKDTNFITYRLKSIKPQHLDQLAQAGSVLKLMGEAIDTQRFPNESAILKLHLAVYDELLADHPSNLDLGRFYLRIGWVFRAMNRLGNPATNALGNLTSDIDNRFAGMDSALESFAKEMRAFERHWQAQFDNAEIPSEIKAQMVPFQESIASGVNGCRQAFGDMEAQLNQ
;
A
#
# COMPACT_ATOMS: atom_id res chain seq x y z
N MET A 1 -31.14 16.65 -13.07
CA MET A 1 -30.54 15.78 -12.05
C MET A 1 -29.08 16.20 -11.93
N ALA A 2 -28.64 16.71 -10.79
CA ALA A 2 -27.24 17.05 -10.56
C ALA A 2 -26.44 15.74 -10.64
N THR A 3 -25.45 15.67 -11.54
CA THR A 3 -24.58 14.53 -11.67
C THR A 3 -23.84 14.32 -10.35
N ASP A 4 -24.14 13.21 -9.69
CA ASP A 4 -23.59 12.83 -8.38
C ASP A 4 -22.13 12.35 -8.50
N SER A 5 -21.34 13.06 -9.31
CA SER A 5 -19.93 12.76 -9.59
C SER A 5 -19.06 13.99 -9.31
N PRO A 6 -17.94 13.84 -8.58
CA PRO A 6 -16.98 14.90 -8.35
C PRO A 6 -16.12 15.24 -9.57
N PHE A 7 -16.36 14.62 -10.71
CA PHE A 7 -15.51 14.77 -11.91
C PHE A 7 -16.25 15.36 -13.08
N PHE A 8 -15.49 16.13 -13.88
CA PHE A 8 -15.79 16.38 -15.28
C PHE A 8 -15.05 15.37 -16.15
N ILE A 9 -15.69 14.86 -17.19
CA ILE A 9 -15.07 14.00 -18.20
C ILE A 9 -14.75 14.84 -19.41
N SER A 10 -13.52 14.83 -19.86
CA SER A 10 -13.05 15.49 -21.09
C SER A 10 -12.54 14.46 -22.08
N ARG A 11 -13.00 14.53 -23.33
CA ARG A 11 -12.49 13.70 -24.44
C ARG A 11 -11.36 14.41 -25.14
N ILE A 12 -10.15 13.88 -25.03
CA ILE A 12 -8.94 14.50 -25.53
C ILE A 12 -8.15 13.49 -26.37
N GLU A 13 -7.77 13.92 -27.55
CA GLU A 13 -6.87 13.17 -28.43
C GLU A 13 -5.43 13.25 -27.90
N CYS A 14 -4.77 12.11 -27.75
CA CYS A 14 -3.39 12.04 -27.35
C CYS A 14 -2.47 12.71 -28.41
N PRO A 15 -1.55 13.60 -28.02
CA PRO A 15 -0.64 14.22 -28.98
C PRO A 15 0.33 13.23 -29.63
N ILE A 16 0.66 12.12 -28.98
CA ILE A 16 1.61 11.11 -29.48
C ILE A 16 0.93 10.12 -30.42
N CYS A 17 -0.02 9.32 -29.92
CA CYS A 17 -0.60 8.20 -30.66
C CYS A 17 -1.99 8.47 -31.25
N LYS A 18 -2.55 9.65 -31.03
CA LYS A 18 -3.85 10.08 -31.55
C LYS A 18 -5.07 9.35 -30.99
N THR A 19 -4.88 8.46 -30.04
CA THR A 19 -6.00 7.79 -29.34
C THR A 19 -6.82 8.82 -28.57
N ILE A 20 -8.15 8.73 -28.65
CA ILE A 20 -9.07 9.57 -27.89
C ILE A 20 -9.20 8.97 -26.49
N ASN A 21 -8.92 9.77 -25.46
CA ASN A 21 -8.99 9.38 -24.06
C ASN A 21 -10.12 10.13 -23.35
N GLU A 22 -10.84 9.44 -22.48
CA GLU A 22 -11.79 10.05 -21.54
C GLU A 22 -11.05 10.32 -20.21
N LEU A 23 -10.73 11.58 -20.00
CA LEU A 23 -9.93 12.03 -18.85
C LEU A 23 -10.80 12.73 -17.81
N GLN A 24 -10.58 12.39 -16.56
CA GLN A 24 -11.30 12.96 -15.43
C GLN A 24 -10.57 14.18 -14.87
N THR A 25 -11.33 15.27 -14.65
CA THR A 25 -10.87 16.46 -13.92
C THR A 25 -11.74 16.64 -12.70
N VAL A 26 -11.14 16.92 -11.55
CA VAL A 26 -11.87 17.17 -10.31
C VAL A 26 -12.62 18.50 -10.42
N ARG A 27 -13.90 18.50 -10.02
CA ARG A 27 -14.74 19.70 -9.96
C ARG A 27 -14.28 20.62 -8.83
N VAL A 28 -14.35 21.91 -9.04
CA VAL A 28 -14.13 22.90 -7.98
C VAL A 28 -15.10 22.61 -6.83
N GLY A 29 -14.58 22.56 -5.60
CA GLY A 29 -15.37 22.26 -4.40
C GLY A 29 -15.77 20.78 -4.23
N ALA A 30 -15.21 19.85 -5.02
CA ALA A 30 -15.42 18.42 -4.82
C ALA A 30 -14.69 17.88 -3.57
N TYR A 31 -13.64 18.56 -3.15
CA TYR A 31 -12.92 18.35 -1.89
C TYR A 31 -12.48 19.69 -1.30
N THR A 32 -12.12 19.67 -0.03
CA THR A 32 -11.53 20.79 0.70
C THR A 32 -10.15 20.39 1.21
N GLU A 33 -9.22 21.35 1.19
CA GLU A 33 -7.90 21.21 1.80
C GLU A 33 -7.88 21.97 3.12
N GLN A 34 -7.42 21.32 4.19
CA GLN A 34 -7.28 21.94 5.51
C GLN A 34 -5.79 21.97 5.88
N GLY A 35 -5.34 23.15 6.29
CA GLY A 35 -3.95 23.37 6.64
C GLY A 35 -2.98 23.17 5.47
N ARG A 36 -1.78 23.70 5.62
CA ARG A 36 -0.68 23.49 4.67
C ARG A 36 0.64 23.44 5.40
N ASP A 37 1.50 22.55 4.98
CA ASP A 37 2.87 22.45 5.45
C ASP A 37 3.75 23.52 4.78
N THR A 38 5.01 23.66 5.20
CA THR A 38 5.96 24.64 4.70
C THR A 38 6.24 24.55 3.20
N ASP A 39 6.03 23.37 2.59
CA ASP A 39 6.14 23.12 1.15
C ASP A 39 4.77 23.18 0.43
N PHE A 40 3.76 23.78 1.07
CA PHE A 40 2.38 23.89 0.59
C PHE A 40 1.62 22.56 0.43
N CYS A 41 2.17 21.45 0.91
CA CYS A 41 1.46 20.18 0.95
C CYS A 41 0.24 20.31 1.87
N PRO A 42 -0.98 19.98 1.40
CA PRO A 42 -2.15 19.93 2.28
C PRO A 42 -1.92 18.95 3.44
N THR A 43 -2.28 19.35 4.65
CA THR A 43 -2.17 18.47 5.81
C THR A 43 -3.33 17.52 5.92
N ASP A 44 -4.51 17.94 5.44
CA ASP A 44 -5.70 17.11 5.38
C ASP A 44 -6.52 17.43 4.13
N ILE A 45 -7.19 16.41 3.58
CA ILE A 45 -8.01 16.48 2.37
C ILE A 45 -9.33 15.77 2.66
N GLU A 46 -10.43 16.53 2.60
CA GLU A 46 -11.76 16.00 2.82
C GLU A 46 -12.60 16.08 1.54
N TRP A 47 -13.03 14.91 1.04
CA TRP A 47 -13.90 14.82 -0.12
C TRP A 47 -15.37 14.94 0.29
N ARG A 48 -16.18 15.67 -0.49
CA ARG A 48 -17.62 15.70 -0.31
C ARG A 48 -18.28 14.32 -0.48
N PHE A 49 -17.66 13.45 -1.25
CA PHE A 49 -18.13 12.10 -1.56
C PHE A 49 -17.27 11.07 -0.82
N LYS A 50 -17.82 10.43 0.19
CA LYS A 50 -17.11 9.46 1.06
C LYS A 50 -16.37 8.35 0.30
N ARG A 51 -16.90 7.92 -0.85
CA ARG A 51 -16.27 6.88 -1.69
C ARG A 51 -14.89 7.27 -2.23
N TYR A 52 -14.54 8.56 -2.24
CA TYR A 52 -13.24 9.07 -2.71
C TYR A 52 -12.31 9.48 -1.57
N GLN A 53 -12.69 9.25 -0.32
CA GLN A 53 -11.90 9.72 0.84
C GLN A 53 -10.46 9.19 0.85
N ASN A 54 -10.24 8.00 0.30
CA ASN A 54 -8.92 7.40 0.17
C ASN A 54 -8.16 7.81 -1.10
N HIS A 55 -8.75 8.65 -1.96
CA HIS A 55 -8.11 9.11 -3.18
C HIS A 55 -7.37 10.41 -2.93
N ASN A 56 -6.06 10.44 -3.25
CA ASN A 56 -5.36 11.70 -3.32
C ASN A 56 -5.79 12.47 -4.58
N PRO A 57 -6.22 13.74 -4.51
CA PRO A 57 -6.61 14.53 -5.69
C PRO A 57 -5.51 14.63 -6.76
N LEU A 58 -4.24 14.44 -6.39
CA LEU A 58 -3.12 14.39 -7.31
C LEU A 58 -3.19 13.25 -8.33
N LEU A 59 -4.00 12.21 -8.09
CA LEU A 59 -4.34 11.19 -9.08
C LEU A 59 -4.88 11.79 -10.39
N TYR A 60 -5.59 12.91 -10.28
CA TYR A 60 -6.25 13.62 -11.38
C TYR A 60 -5.45 14.84 -11.87
N PHE A 61 -4.27 15.07 -11.29
CA PHE A 61 -3.38 16.17 -11.68
C PHE A 61 -2.73 15.94 -13.04
N THR A 62 -2.46 14.69 -13.40
CA THR A 62 -1.87 14.31 -14.68
C THR A 62 -2.85 13.58 -15.57
N ALA A 63 -2.76 13.83 -16.88
CA ALA A 63 -3.46 13.10 -17.94
C ALA A 63 -2.52 12.02 -18.50
N THR A 64 -2.94 10.76 -18.46
CA THR A 64 -2.21 9.62 -19.00
C THR A 64 -3.00 8.99 -20.15
N CYS A 65 -2.37 8.78 -21.28
CA CYS A 65 -2.98 8.10 -22.42
C CYS A 65 -3.15 6.60 -22.12
N SER A 66 -4.34 6.07 -22.35
CA SER A 66 -4.64 4.65 -22.14
C SER A 66 -3.93 3.69 -23.10
N ASN A 67 -3.42 4.20 -24.23
CA ASN A 67 -2.80 3.38 -25.27
C ASN A 67 -1.26 3.45 -25.25
N CYS A 68 -0.69 4.65 -25.20
CA CYS A 68 0.77 4.82 -25.25
C CYS A 68 1.38 5.28 -23.93
N PHE A 69 0.58 5.50 -22.91
CA PHE A 69 0.97 5.95 -21.56
C PHE A 69 1.63 7.33 -21.50
N TYR A 70 1.64 8.08 -22.62
CA TYR A 70 2.10 9.46 -22.60
C TYR A 70 1.36 10.25 -21.52
N THR A 71 2.14 10.90 -20.65
CA THR A 71 1.59 11.55 -19.46
C THR A 71 2.10 12.99 -19.33
N ARG A 72 1.19 13.91 -19.04
CA ARG A 72 1.50 15.31 -18.80
C ARG A 72 0.53 15.91 -17.79
N GLU A 73 0.88 17.08 -17.22
CA GLU A 73 -0.04 17.85 -16.40
C GLU A 73 -1.37 18.11 -17.13
N PHE A 74 -2.48 17.83 -16.46
CA PHE A 74 -3.80 17.99 -17.03
C PHE A 74 -4.34 19.41 -16.81
N ASN A 75 -3.83 20.35 -17.59
CA ASN A 75 -4.19 21.75 -17.58
C ASN A 75 -4.89 22.16 -18.89
N ASN A 76 -5.25 23.46 -18.99
CA ASN A 76 -5.89 23.99 -20.20
C ASN A 76 -4.99 23.90 -21.43
N SER A 77 -3.68 24.09 -21.28
CA SER A 77 -2.70 23.92 -22.36
C SER A 77 -2.72 22.50 -22.92
N PHE A 78 -2.83 21.46 -22.07
CA PHE A 78 -2.95 20.08 -22.52
C PHE A 78 -4.32 19.81 -23.19
N LYS A 79 -5.41 20.36 -22.67
CA LYS A 79 -6.74 20.20 -23.28
C LYS A 79 -6.79 20.79 -24.70
N GLU A 80 -6.10 21.89 -24.92
CA GLU A 80 -6.06 22.62 -26.19
C GLU A 80 -4.70 22.48 -26.90
N TRP A 81 -3.97 21.38 -26.67
CA TRP A 81 -2.60 21.20 -27.18
C TRP A 81 -2.46 21.48 -28.68
N LYS A 82 -3.52 21.27 -29.48
CA LYS A 82 -3.53 21.56 -30.92
C LYS A 82 -3.41 23.05 -31.24
N LYS A 83 -3.70 23.93 -30.27
CA LYS A 83 -3.56 25.39 -30.39
C LYS A 83 -2.24 25.89 -29.82
N ASP A 84 -1.52 25.07 -29.06
CA ASP A 84 -0.22 25.42 -28.45
C ASP A 84 0.90 25.19 -29.47
N THR A 85 1.18 26.23 -30.26
CA THR A 85 2.23 26.21 -31.29
C THR A 85 3.62 25.93 -30.69
N ASN A 86 3.92 26.46 -29.51
CA ASN A 86 5.19 26.21 -28.84
C ASN A 86 5.34 24.73 -28.45
N PHE A 87 4.30 24.16 -27.89
CA PHE A 87 4.29 22.75 -27.56
C PHE A 87 4.49 21.87 -28.82
N ILE A 88 3.75 22.15 -29.90
CA ILE A 88 3.81 21.36 -31.12
C ILE A 88 5.20 21.47 -31.78
N THR A 89 5.72 22.69 -31.89
CA THR A 89 6.93 22.96 -32.68
C THR A 89 8.20 22.53 -31.97
N TYR A 90 8.27 22.74 -30.65
CA TYR A 90 9.54 22.58 -29.92
C TYR A 90 9.52 21.30 -29.03
N ARG A 91 8.38 20.98 -28.40
CA ARG A 91 8.36 19.89 -27.43
C ARG A 91 7.85 18.58 -28.02
N LEU A 92 6.68 18.60 -28.66
CA LEU A 92 6.08 17.40 -29.22
C LEU A 92 6.96 16.77 -30.32
N LYS A 93 7.67 17.61 -31.08
CA LYS A 93 8.55 17.17 -32.16
C LYS A 93 9.75 16.36 -31.64
N SER A 94 10.29 16.69 -30.46
CA SER A 94 11.38 15.93 -29.84
C SER A 94 10.86 14.74 -29.04
N ILE A 95 9.81 14.93 -28.24
CA ILE A 95 9.27 13.88 -27.34
C ILE A 95 8.70 12.72 -28.15
N LYS A 96 7.91 12.99 -29.18
CA LYS A 96 7.13 11.95 -29.87
C LYS A 96 7.97 10.80 -30.42
N PRO A 97 9.07 10.99 -31.18
CA PRO A 97 9.88 9.89 -31.68
C PRO A 97 10.54 9.10 -30.54
N GLN A 98 11.09 9.78 -29.54
CA GLN A 98 11.75 9.15 -28.40
C GLN A 98 10.76 8.31 -27.56
N HIS A 99 9.56 8.87 -27.30
CA HIS A 99 8.52 8.17 -26.56
C HIS A 99 8.06 6.88 -27.30
N LEU A 100 7.85 6.95 -28.60
CA LEU A 100 7.44 5.79 -29.41
C LEU A 100 8.56 4.73 -29.49
N ASP A 101 9.81 5.16 -29.57
CA ASP A 101 10.97 4.27 -29.56
C ASP A 101 11.08 3.54 -28.22
N GLN A 102 10.96 4.27 -27.09
CA GLN A 102 10.95 3.69 -25.76
C GLN A 102 9.78 2.73 -25.55
N LEU A 103 8.59 3.06 -26.06
CA LEU A 103 7.41 2.20 -25.96
C LEU A 103 7.58 0.88 -26.74
N ALA A 104 8.31 0.90 -27.85
CA ALA A 104 8.56 -0.27 -28.70
C ALA A 104 9.63 -1.23 -28.15
N GLN A 105 10.45 -0.78 -27.19
CA GLN A 105 11.51 -1.60 -26.61
C GLN A 105 10.95 -2.74 -25.77
N ALA A 106 11.57 -3.92 -25.86
CA ALA A 106 11.26 -5.04 -24.98
C ALA A 106 11.62 -4.68 -23.52
N GLY A 107 10.69 -4.89 -22.58
CA GLY A 107 10.88 -4.53 -21.17
C GLY A 107 10.80 -3.02 -20.90
N SER A 108 10.17 -2.25 -21.78
CA SER A 108 9.98 -0.82 -21.62
C SER A 108 9.44 -0.45 -20.24
N VAL A 109 10.18 0.36 -19.50
CA VAL A 109 9.76 0.89 -18.18
C VAL A 109 8.47 1.69 -18.32
N LEU A 110 8.33 2.46 -19.39
CA LEU A 110 7.14 3.25 -19.70
C LEU A 110 5.90 2.35 -19.84
N LYS A 111 6.03 1.21 -20.53
CA LYS A 111 4.95 0.23 -20.69
C LYS A 111 4.63 -0.46 -19.36
N LEU A 112 5.65 -0.93 -18.64
CA LEU A 112 5.47 -1.59 -17.34
C LEU A 112 4.77 -0.66 -16.33
N MET A 113 5.20 0.60 -16.24
CA MET A 113 4.57 1.59 -15.36
C MET A 113 3.14 1.92 -15.79
N GLY A 114 2.91 2.06 -17.10
CA GLY A 114 1.58 2.37 -17.64
C GLY A 114 0.57 1.26 -17.42
N GLU A 115 0.96 0.01 -17.63
CA GLU A 115 0.12 -1.17 -17.42
C GLU A 115 -0.17 -1.44 -15.93
N ALA A 116 0.70 -0.98 -15.05
CA ALA A 116 0.51 -1.10 -13.59
C ALA A 116 -0.48 -0.07 -13.01
N ILE A 117 -0.95 0.90 -13.79
CA ILE A 117 -1.92 1.90 -13.31
C ILE A 117 -3.29 1.25 -13.12
N ASP A 118 -3.71 1.11 -11.87
CA ASP A 118 -5.06 0.68 -11.47
C ASP A 118 -5.64 1.69 -10.47
N THR A 119 -6.35 2.67 -10.99
CA THR A 119 -6.89 3.78 -10.20
C THR A 119 -8.04 3.37 -9.29
N GLN A 120 -8.62 2.18 -9.48
CA GLN A 120 -9.71 1.68 -8.64
C GLN A 120 -9.19 0.94 -7.42
N ARG A 121 -8.18 0.07 -7.61
CA ARG A 121 -7.61 -0.73 -6.52
C ARG A 121 -6.50 0.00 -5.77
N PHE A 122 -5.67 0.74 -6.49
CA PHE A 122 -4.46 1.39 -5.97
C PHE A 122 -4.39 2.86 -6.40
N PRO A 123 -5.31 3.72 -5.89
CA PRO A 123 -5.42 5.11 -6.35
C PRO A 123 -4.16 5.95 -6.05
N ASN A 124 -3.54 5.78 -4.89
CA ASN A 124 -2.37 6.57 -4.50
C ASN A 124 -1.11 6.10 -5.24
N GLU A 125 -0.91 4.79 -5.36
CA GLU A 125 0.18 4.21 -6.14
C GLU A 125 0.05 4.58 -7.61
N SER A 126 -1.17 4.58 -8.15
CA SER A 126 -1.46 5.05 -9.52
C SER A 126 -1.13 6.54 -9.68
N ALA A 127 -1.37 7.37 -8.67
CA ALA A 127 -0.96 8.78 -8.71
C ALA A 127 0.56 8.93 -8.81
N ILE A 128 1.31 8.12 -8.03
CA ILE A 128 2.78 8.09 -8.07
C ILE A 128 3.26 7.63 -9.45
N LEU A 129 2.72 6.54 -9.99
CA LEU A 129 3.09 6.04 -11.32
C LEU A 129 2.83 7.07 -12.41
N LYS A 130 1.68 7.74 -12.41
CA LYS A 130 1.35 8.81 -13.36
C LYS A 130 2.28 10.00 -13.25
N LEU A 131 2.66 10.40 -12.04
CA LEU A 131 3.65 11.47 -11.84
C LEU A 131 5.05 11.08 -12.32
N HIS A 132 5.48 9.83 -12.08
CA HIS A 132 6.75 9.32 -12.63
C HIS A 132 6.74 9.24 -14.16
N LEU A 133 5.63 8.82 -14.78
CA LEU A 133 5.47 8.85 -16.23
C LEU A 133 5.57 10.28 -16.77
N ALA A 134 4.99 11.27 -16.06
CA ALA A 134 5.11 12.68 -16.44
C ALA A 134 6.56 13.20 -16.34
N VAL A 135 7.31 12.79 -15.30
CA VAL A 135 8.75 13.05 -15.20
C VAL A 135 9.50 12.41 -16.37
N TYR A 136 9.21 11.15 -16.66
CA TYR A 136 9.85 10.42 -17.75
C TYR A 136 9.64 11.11 -19.11
N ASP A 137 8.38 11.43 -19.43
CA ASP A 137 8.02 12.11 -20.66
C ASP A 137 8.64 13.53 -20.77
N GLU A 138 8.76 14.23 -19.64
CA GLU A 138 9.41 15.53 -19.61
C GLU A 138 10.92 15.42 -19.91
N LEU A 139 11.57 14.37 -19.41
CA LEU A 139 13.00 14.10 -19.66
C LEU A 139 13.30 13.69 -21.11
N LEU A 140 12.30 13.24 -21.89
CA LEU A 140 12.45 12.96 -23.31
C LEU A 140 12.47 14.22 -24.17
N ALA A 141 12.18 15.39 -23.62
CA ALA A 141 12.30 16.64 -24.36
C ALA A 141 13.77 17.06 -24.51
N ASP A 142 14.14 17.63 -25.66
CA ASP A 142 15.50 18.16 -25.89
C ASP A 142 15.89 19.22 -24.83
N HIS A 143 14.90 19.97 -24.34
CA HIS A 143 15.04 20.95 -23.28
C HIS A 143 13.97 20.72 -22.20
N PRO A 144 14.24 19.84 -21.22
CA PRO A 144 13.31 19.58 -20.12
C PRO A 144 13.06 20.84 -19.29
N SER A 145 11.82 21.04 -18.88
CA SER A 145 11.45 22.11 -17.96
C SER A 145 11.80 21.73 -16.52
N ASN A 146 12.84 22.32 -15.97
CA ASN A 146 13.22 22.14 -14.57
C ASN A 146 12.07 22.50 -13.60
N LEU A 147 11.24 23.48 -13.98
CA LEU A 147 10.07 23.86 -13.19
C LEU A 147 9.03 22.73 -13.15
N ASP A 148 8.71 22.13 -14.31
CA ASP A 148 7.74 21.04 -14.38
C ASP A 148 8.27 19.79 -13.67
N LEU A 149 9.56 19.45 -13.87
CA LEU A 149 10.22 18.37 -13.14
C LEU A 149 10.15 18.59 -11.63
N GLY A 150 10.52 19.78 -11.15
CA GLY A 150 10.42 20.13 -9.73
C GLY A 150 8.99 20.01 -9.19
N ARG A 151 7.98 20.43 -9.97
CA ARG A 151 6.57 20.31 -9.62
C ARG A 151 6.10 18.86 -9.54
N PHE A 152 6.56 17.98 -10.43
CA PHE A 152 6.22 16.55 -10.39
C PHE A 152 6.88 15.86 -9.20
N TYR A 153 8.20 16.06 -8.98
CA TYR A 153 8.90 15.46 -7.84
C TYR A 153 8.33 15.92 -6.50
N LEU A 154 7.99 17.19 -6.35
CA LEU A 154 7.36 17.72 -5.16
C LEU A 154 6.03 17.01 -4.89
N ARG A 155 5.20 16.80 -5.91
CA ARG A 155 3.91 16.12 -5.78
C ARG A 155 4.04 14.63 -5.50
N ILE A 156 5.05 13.97 -6.03
CA ILE A 156 5.38 12.59 -5.65
C ILE A 156 5.64 12.54 -4.13
N GLY A 157 6.47 13.44 -3.62
CA GLY A 157 6.72 13.55 -2.17
C GLY A 157 5.45 13.80 -1.35
N TRP A 158 4.52 14.63 -1.87
CA TRP A 158 3.23 14.88 -1.21
C TRP A 158 2.33 13.64 -1.16
N VAL A 159 2.29 12.84 -2.24
CA VAL A 159 1.52 11.58 -2.25
C VAL A 159 2.09 10.59 -1.25
N PHE A 160 3.42 10.39 -1.21
CA PHE A 160 4.06 9.53 -0.22
C PHE A 160 3.77 9.99 1.23
N ARG A 161 3.84 11.31 1.48
CA ARG A 161 3.53 11.87 2.79
C ARG A 161 2.07 11.63 3.18
N ALA A 162 1.13 11.81 2.24
CA ALA A 162 -0.28 11.53 2.46
C ALA A 162 -0.52 10.04 2.75
N MET A 163 0.13 9.14 2.02
CA MET A 163 0.04 7.69 2.27
C MET A 163 0.55 7.33 3.67
N ASN A 164 1.66 7.91 4.10
CA ASN A 164 2.20 7.69 5.45
C ASN A 164 1.28 8.25 6.54
N ARG A 165 0.62 9.40 6.31
CA ARG A 165 -0.33 9.99 7.28
C ARG A 165 -1.63 9.19 7.40
N LEU A 166 -2.14 8.66 6.29
CA LEU A 166 -3.33 7.80 6.27
C LEU A 166 -3.06 6.43 6.89
N GLY A 167 -1.78 6.13 7.21
CA GLY A 167 -1.31 4.80 7.51
C GLY A 167 -1.58 3.90 6.31
N ASN A 168 -0.55 3.46 5.61
CA ASN A 168 -0.75 2.56 4.47
C ASN A 168 -1.69 1.43 4.93
N PRO A 169 -2.89 1.25 4.31
CA PRO A 169 -3.82 0.19 4.73
C PRO A 169 -3.16 -1.19 4.78
N ALA A 170 -2.18 -1.45 3.91
CA ALA A 170 -1.37 -2.66 3.95
C ALA A 170 -0.48 -2.71 5.20
N THR A 171 0.15 -1.59 5.59
CA THR A 171 0.98 -1.51 6.81
C THR A 171 0.10 -1.60 8.06
N ASN A 172 -1.07 -0.99 8.05
CA ASN A 172 -2.03 -1.10 9.15
C ASN A 172 -2.63 -2.51 9.24
N ALA A 173 -2.95 -3.14 8.10
CA ALA A 173 -3.41 -4.53 8.08
C ALA A 173 -2.32 -5.48 8.57
N LEU A 174 -1.06 -5.26 8.19
CA LEU A 174 0.09 -6.01 8.68
C LEU A 174 0.30 -5.78 10.18
N GLY A 175 0.24 -4.52 10.65
CA GLY A 175 0.34 -4.16 12.06
C GLY A 175 -0.78 -4.76 12.90
N ASN A 176 -2.02 -4.74 12.41
CA ASN A 176 -3.15 -5.38 13.06
C ASN A 176 -2.99 -6.92 13.10
N LEU A 177 -2.52 -7.52 12.00
CA LEU A 177 -2.24 -8.95 11.94
C LEU A 177 -1.14 -9.34 12.93
N THR A 178 -0.05 -8.58 13.00
CA THR A 178 1.04 -8.81 13.96
C THR A 178 0.52 -8.70 15.39
N SER A 179 -0.26 -7.65 15.70
CA SER A 179 -0.88 -7.47 17.02
C SER A 179 -1.85 -8.59 17.38
N ASP A 180 -2.64 -9.09 16.41
CA ASP A 180 -3.54 -10.23 16.61
C ASP A 180 -2.74 -11.52 16.87
N ILE A 181 -1.64 -11.73 16.17
CA ILE A 181 -0.73 -12.86 16.39
C ILE A 181 -0.12 -12.76 17.78
N ASP A 182 0.42 -11.62 18.18
CA ASP A 182 1.01 -11.40 19.51
C ASP A 182 0.00 -11.66 20.63
N ASN A 183 -1.24 -11.16 20.48
CA ASN A 183 -2.32 -11.40 21.43
C ASN A 183 -2.69 -12.88 21.54
N ARG A 184 -2.69 -13.62 20.40
CA ARG A 184 -2.95 -15.06 20.40
C ARG A 184 -1.83 -15.85 21.06
N PHE A 185 -0.57 -15.48 20.81
CA PHE A 185 0.59 -16.08 21.49
C PHE A 185 0.56 -15.83 22.99
N ALA A 186 0.29 -14.60 23.43
CA ALA A 186 0.13 -14.28 24.84
C ALA A 186 -1.02 -15.07 25.50
N GLY A 187 -2.14 -15.25 24.77
CA GLY A 187 -3.26 -16.09 25.21
C GLY A 187 -2.88 -17.56 25.34
N MET A 188 -2.11 -18.08 24.39
CA MET A 188 -1.62 -19.47 24.42
C MET A 188 -0.60 -19.69 25.54
N ASP A 189 0.32 -18.75 25.78
CA ASP A 189 1.28 -18.85 26.88
C ASP A 189 0.57 -18.85 28.23
N SER A 190 -0.43 -17.98 28.40
CA SER A 190 -1.28 -17.95 29.60
C SER A 190 -2.06 -19.27 29.80
N ALA A 191 -2.58 -19.86 28.72
CA ALA A 191 -3.28 -21.15 28.78
C ALA A 191 -2.34 -22.30 29.14
N LEU A 192 -1.10 -22.30 28.59
CA LEU A 192 -0.07 -23.27 28.92
C LEU A 192 0.40 -23.14 30.38
N GLU A 193 0.53 -21.91 30.91
CA GLU A 193 0.84 -21.69 32.31
C GLU A 193 -0.27 -22.21 33.25
N SER A 194 -1.53 -21.95 32.89
CA SER A 194 -2.68 -22.45 33.62
C SER A 194 -2.70 -23.98 33.62
N PHE A 195 -2.51 -24.59 32.44
CA PHE A 195 -2.43 -26.04 32.30
C PHE A 195 -1.27 -26.63 33.12
N ALA A 196 -0.08 -26.03 33.05
CA ALA A 196 1.08 -26.48 33.83
C ALA A 196 0.84 -26.34 35.35
N LYS A 197 0.06 -25.35 35.81
CA LYS A 197 -0.33 -25.16 37.20
C LYS A 197 -1.33 -26.22 37.64
N GLU A 198 -2.32 -26.52 36.80
CA GLU A 198 -3.33 -27.58 37.08
C GLU A 198 -2.69 -28.97 37.11
N MET A 199 -1.77 -29.25 36.18
CA MET A 199 -1.01 -30.49 36.18
C MET A 199 -0.17 -30.67 37.44
N ARG A 200 0.53 -29.62 37.91
CA ARG A 200 1.29 -29.65 39.16
C ARG A 200 0.37 -29.83 40.40
N ALA A 201 -0.85 -29.29 40.35
CA ALA A 201 -1.82 -29.48 41.40
C ALA A 201 -2.35 -30.91 41.41
N PHE A 202 -2.60 -31.46 40.20
CA PHE A 202 -3.00 -32.86 40.00
C PHE A 202 -1.90 -33.81 40.48
N GLU A 203 -0.64 -33.59 40.10
CA GLU A 203 0.52 -34.38 40.57
C GLU A 203 0.59 -34.39 42.09
N ARG A 204 0.48 -33.23 42.75
CA ARG A 204 0.52 -33.15 44.23
C ARG A 204 -0.63 -33.90 44.88
N HIS A 205 -1.85 -33.75 44.32
CA HIS A 205 -3.05 -34.45 44.84
C HIS A 205 -2.88 -35.95 44.65
N TRP A 206 -2.40 -36.37 43.49
CA TRP A 206 -2.16 -37.75 43.15
C TRP A 206 -1.06 -38.37 44.07
N GLN A 207 0.04 -37.66 44.24
CA GLN A 207 1.13 -38.07 45.14
C GLN A 207 0.64 -38.27 46.56
N ALA A 208 -0.17 -37.31 47.06
CA ALA A 208 -0.77 -37.43 48.40
C ALA A 208 -1.71 -38.63 48.55
N GLN A 209 -2.46 -38.95 47.47
CA GLN A 209 -3.30 -40.15 47.44
C GLN A 209 -2.46 -41.45 47.39
N PHE A 210 -1.35 -41.44 46.65
CA PHE A 210 -0.42 -42.56 46.56
C PHE A 210 0.34 -42.82 47.85
N ASP A 211 0.71 -41.77 48.59
CA ASP A 211 1.42 -41.88 49.86
C ASP A 211 0.50 -42.46 50.96
N ASN A 212 -0.81 -42.24 50.83
CA ASN A 212 -1.81 -42.72 51.77
C ASN A 212 -2.48 -44.08 51.41
N ALA A 213 -2.25 -44.59 50.20
CA ALA A 213 -2.84 -45.85 49.74
C ALA A 213 -1.81 -46.98 49.69
N GLU A 214 -2.21 -48.19 50.05
CA GLU A 214 -1.44 -49.42 49.81
C GLU A 214 -1.42 -49.80 48.33
N ILE A 215 -0.85 -48.90 47.48
CA ILE A 215 -0.77 -49.18 46.03
C ILE A 215 0.48 -50.00 45.75
N PRO A 216 0.36 -51.12 45.00
CA PRO A 216 1.48 -51.94 44.63
C PRO A 216 2.60 -51.15 43.94
N SER A 217 3.85 -51.38 44.29
CA SER A 217 5.03 -50.72 43.76
C SER A 217 5.17 -50.79 42.24
N GLU A 218 4.61 -51.84 41.62
CA GLU A 218 4.58 -52.05 40.16
C GLU A 218 3.70 -51.01 39.43
N ILE A 219 2.57 -50.61 40.05
CA ILE A 219 1.70 -49.56 39.47
C ILE A 219 2.36 -48.19 39.62
N LYS A 220 3.03 -47.92 40.75
CA LYS A 220 3.80 -46.69 40.95
C LYS A 220 4.91 -46.54 39.89
N ALA A 221 5.63 -47.61 39.60
CA ALA A 221 6.70 -47.59 38.59
C ALA A 221 6.20 -47.37 37.15
N GLN A 222 4.96 -47.77 36.80
CA GLN A 222 4.39 -47.50 35.46
C GLN A 222 3.91 -46.06 35.27
N MET A 223 3.63 -45.33 36.34
CA MET A 223 3.10 -43.96 36.27
C MET A 223 4.20 -42.88 36.16
N VAL A 224 5.40 -43.12 36.67
CA VAL A 224 6.53 -42.20 36.56
C VAL A 224 6.88 -41.83 35.10
N PRO A 225 6.99 -42.80 34.17
CA PRO A 225 7.27 -42.45 32.76
C PRO A 225 6.15 -41.63 32.10
N PHE A 226 4.91 -41.84 32.50
CA PHE A 226 3.78 -41.06 32.00
C PHE A 226 3.83 -39.58 32.45
N GLN A 227 4.16 -39.33 33.72
CA GLN A 227 4.35 -37.99 34.26
C GLN A 227 5.50 -37.28 33.57
N GLU A 228 6.64 -37.97 33.37
CA GLU A 228 7.80 -37.40 32.66
C GLU A 228 7.47 -37.08 31.19
N SER A 229 6.68 -37.91 30.51
CA SER A 229 6.22 -37.69 29.15
C SER A 229 5.35 -36.43 29.02
N ILE A 230 4.41 -36.22 29.94
CA ILE A 230 3.54 -35.03 29.95
C ILE A 230 4.38 -33.76 30.23
N ALA A 231 5.26 -33.80 31.23
CA ALA A 231 6.12 -32.67 31.56
C ALA A 231 7.07 -32.29 30.38
N SER A 232 7.61 -33.30 29.72
CA SER A 232 8.44 -33.12 28.52
C SER A 232 7.65 -32.54 27.36
N GLY A 233 6.42 -33.00 27.12
CA GLY A 233 5.52 -32.49 26.10
C GLY A 233 5.15 -31.00 26.31
N VAL A 234 4.78 -30.62 27.55
CA VAL A 234 4.48 -29.24 27.90
C VAL A 234 5.69 -28.31 27.72
N ASN A 235 6.89 -28.75 28.15
CA ASN A 235 8.12 -27.99 27.96
C ASN A 235 8.50 -27.85 26.48
N GLY A 236 8.32 -28.91 25.67
CA GLY A 236 8.56 -28.89 24.23
C GLY A 236 7.66 -27.91 23.50
N CYS A 237 6.36 -27.88 23.84
CA CYS A 237 5.45 -26.90 23.31
C CYS A 237 5.87 -25.45 23.66
N ARG A 238 6.25 -25.22 24.92
CA ARG A 238 6.68 -23.91 25.40
C ARG A 238 7.94 -23.40 24.68
N GLN A 239 8.88 -24.28 24.44
CA GLN A 239 10.10 -23.96 23.67
C GLN A 239 9.77 -23.65 22.20
N ALA A 240 8.92 -24.44 21.55
CA ALA A 240 8.52 -24.22 20.17
C ALA A 240 7.79 -22.87 20.00
N PHE A 241 6.98 -22.46 20.98
CA PHE A 241 6.33 -21.13 20.94
C PHE A 241 7.33 -20.00 21.13
N GLY A 242 8.28 -20.12 22.06
CA GLY A 242 9.34 -19.12 22.23
C GLY A 242 10.23 -18.96 20.99
N ASP A 243 10.53 -20.05 20.31
CA ASP A 243 11.30 -20.07 19.06
C ASP A 243 10.53 -19.38 17.91
N MET A 244 9.21 -19.60 17.80
CA MET A 244 8.36 -18.92 16.82
C MET A 244 8.26 -17.41 17.10
N GLU A 245 8.07 -17.00 18.34
CA GLU A 245 8.03 -15.60 18.73
C GLU A 245 9.36 -14.89 18.42
N ALA A 246 10.48 -15.54 18.67
CA ALA A 246 11.81 -15.02 18.33
C ALA A 246 12.03 -14.86 16.82
N GLN A 247 11.46 -15.75 15.99
CA GLN A 247 11.53 -15.66 14.52
C GLN A 247 10.64 -14.56 13.94
N LEU A 248 9.50 -14.27 14.58
CA LEU A 248 8.59 -13.20 14.15
C LEU A 248 9.12 -11.80 14.49
N ASN A 249 10.02 -11.70 15.49
CA ASN A 249 10.61 -10.44 15.93
C ASN A 249 11.94 -10.11 15.22
N GLN A 250 12.40 -10.92 14.26
CA GLN A 250 13.53 -10.68 13.36
C GLN A 250 13.08 -10.13 12.01
#